data_eba9a4cd9fbcdb5a8c9269704f158e2e
#
_entry.id   eba9a4cd9fbcdb5a8c9269704f158e2e
#
_cell.length_a   1.000
_cell.length_b   1.000
_cell.length_c   1.000
_cell.angle_alpha   90.00
_cell.angle_beta   90.00
_cell.angle_gamma   90.00
#
_symmetry.space_group_name_H-M   'P 1'
#
loop_
_entity.id
_entity.type
_entity.pdbx_description
1 polymer ?
#
loop_
_entity_poly.entity_id
_entity_poly.type
_entity_poly.pdbx_seq_one_letter_code
_entity_poly.pdbx_strand_id
1 'polypeptide(L)'
;IMDGSAGPFVFLLQSAGVAEQKTAKKFVRIKKTVRVEDGDKWAEFKPFDGFKVNFEIEFDHPVFKRRTQASSMDFSTTSFLKEVSRARTFGFMRDLETLRNRNLALGGNLDNAIVLDDFRVLNEDGLRYEDEFVKHKILDAIGDLYLLGHSLIGEFSGYKSGHALNNQ
;
A
#
# COMPACT_ATOMS: atom_id res chain seq x y z
N ILE A 1 -4.30 14.97 4.86
CA ILE A 1 -3.77 13.61 5.11
C ILE A 1 -3.45 13.56 6.59
N MET A 2 -4.17 12.80 7.38
CA MET A 2 -4.05 12.77 8.84
C MET A 2 -2.63 12.36 9.28
N ASP A 3 -2.42 11.07 9.58
CA ASP A 3 -1.09 10.57 10.00
C ASP A 3 -0.33 9.80 8.90
N GLY A 4 -0.78 9.90 7.65
CA GLY A 4 -0.19 9.21 6.51
C GLY A 4 -0.57 7.73 6.37
N SER A 5 -1.50 7.23 7.19
CA SER A 5 -1.99 5.86 7.17
C SER A 5 -3.51 5.77 7.04
N ALA A 6 -4.05 4.56 6.90
CA ALA A 6 -5.49 4.31 6.91
C ALA A 6 -6.07 4.22 8.34
N GLY A 7 -5.24 4.10 9.36
CA GLY A 7 -5.65 3.87 10.75
C GLY A 7 -6.71 4.84 11.28
N PRO A 8 -6.55 6.16 11.17
CA PRO A 8 -7.53 7.13 11.64
C PRO A 8 -8.89 7.01 10.93
N PHE A 9 -8.90 6.74 9.62
CA PHE A 9 -10.13 6.56 8.86
C PHE A 9 -10.88 5.29 9.28
N VAL A 10 -10.13 4.20 9.49
CA VAL A 10 -10.70 2.94 9.99
C VAL A 10 -11.32 3.14 11.35
N PHE A 11 -10.65 3.85 12.26
CA PHE A 11 -11.18 4.19 13.56
C PHE A 11 -12.50 4.97 13.46
N LEU A 12 -12.57 5.97 12.61
CA LEU A 12 -13.79 6.77 12.40
C LEU A 12 -14.94 5.92 11.87
N LEU A 13 -14.68 5.06 10.86
CA LEU A 13 -15.70 4.16 10.30
C LEU A 13 -16.20 3.14 11.33
N GLN A 14 -15.30 2.56 12.12
CA GLN A 14 -15.69 1.63 13.19
C GLN A 14 -16.49 2.33 14.30
N SER A 15 -16.11 3.56 14.65
CA SER A 15 -16.82 4.36 15.65
C SER A 15 -18.23 4.75 15.20
N ALA A 16 -18.41 4.99 13.90
CA ALA A 16 -19.73 5.24 13.31
C ALA A 16 -20.62 4.00 13.25
N GLY A 17 -20.01 2.81 13.33
CA GLY A 17 -20.67 1.54 13.21
C GLY A 17 -20.84 1.06 11.77
N VAL A 18 -20.96 -0.25 11.59
CA VAL A 18 -21.18 -0.93 10.30
C VAL A 18 -22.47 -1.73 10.37
N ALA A 19 -23.39 -1.50 9.42
CA ALA A 19 -24.63 -2.25 9.29
C ALA A 19 -24.55 -3.21 8.09
N GLU A 20 -24.83 -4.48 8.31
CA GLU A 20 -24.93 -5.48 7.24
C GLU A 20 -26.21 -5.27 6.45
N GLN A 21 -26.07 -5.27 5.13
CA GLN A 21 -27.20 -5.20 4.22
C GLN A 21 -27.58 -6.61 3.74
N LYS A 22 -28.88 -6.85 3.49
CA LYS A 22 -29.41 -8.12 3.01
C LYS A 22 -29.23 -8.34 1.49
N THR A 23 -28.55 -7.44 0.81
CA THR A 23 -28.32 -7.52 -0.64
C THR A 23 -27.02 -8.26 -0.94
N ALA A 24 -27.08 -9.19 -1.91
CA ALA A 24 -25.89 -9.91 -2.33
C ALA A 24 -24.84 -8.95 -2.92
N LYS A 25 -23.59 -9.11 -2.49
CA LYS A 25 -22.45 -8.36 -2.98
C LYS A 25 -21.94 -8.95 -4.29
N LYS A 26 -21.61 -8.08 -5.26
CA LYS A 26 -20.98 -8.50 -6.50
C LYS A 26 -19.47 -8.57 -6.32
N PHE A 27 -18.84 -9.53 -7.00
CA PHE A 27 -17.39 -9.74 -7.00
C PHE A 27 -16.86 -9.86 -8.43
N VAL A 28 -15.64 -9.43 -8.64
CA VAL A 28 -14.84 -9.75 -9.82
C VAL A 28 -13.95 -10.94 -9.48
N ARG A 29 -14.12 -12.07 -10.19
CA ARG A 29 -13.28 -13.26 -10.00
C ARG A 29 -12.25 -13.37 -11.11
N ILE A 30 -11.00 -13.44 -10.73
CA ILE A 30 -9.89 -13.66 -11.67
C ILE A 30 -9.92 -15.11 -12.16
N LYS A 31 -10.06 -15.31 -13.48
CA LYS A 31 -10.17 -16.64 -14.12
C LYS A 31 -8.88 -17.14 -14.74
N LYS A 32 -7.99 -16.24 -15.10
CA LYS A 32 -6.69 -16.55 -15.71
C LYS A 32 -5.65 -15.52 -15.24
N THR A 33 -4.39 -15.87 -15.36
CA THR A 33 -3.29 -14.93 -15.11
C THR A 33 -3.36 -13.77 -16.09
N VAL A 34 -3.26 -12.56 -15.56
CA VAL A 34 -3.15 -11.31 -16.33
C VAL A 34 -1.98 -10.54 -15.75
N ARG A 35 -1.05 -10.12 -16.60
CA ARG A 35 0.16 -9.41 -16.18
C ARG A 35 0.41 -8.20 -17.07
N VAL A 36 0.83 -7.11 -16.47
CA VAL A 36 1.31 -5.89 -17.12
C VAL A 36 2.72 -5.59 -16.65
N GLU A 37 3.53 -5.03 -17.54
CA GLU A 37 4.94 -4.75 -17.31
C GLU A 37 5.32 -3.36 -17.80
N ASP A 38 6.24 -2.72 -17.06
CA ASP A 38 6.87 -1.45 -17.43
C ASP A 38 8.35 -1.50 -17.05
N GLY A 39 9.21 -1.83 -18.01
CA GLY A 39 10.63 -2.11 -17.78
C GLY A 39 10.81 -3.33 -16.87
N ASP A 40 11.44 -3.13 -15.72
CA ASP A 40 11.65 -4.17 -14.70
C ASP A 40 10.50 -4.30 -13.69
N LYS A 41 9.51 -3.40 -13.77
CA LYS A 41 8.34 -3.39 -12.89
C LYS A 41 7.21 -4.22 -13.47
N TRP A 42 6.42 -4.84 -12.61
CA TRP A 42 5.26 -5.58 -13.06
C TRP A 42 4.14 -5.64 -12.01
N ALA A 43 2.93 -5.84 -12.49
CA ALA A 43 1.76 -6.15 -11.69
C ALA A 43 1.00 -7.32 -12.34
N GLU A 44 0.52 -8.26 -11.51
CA GLU A 44 -0.05 -9.51 -11.98
C GLU A 44 -1.25 -9.92 -11.14
N PHE A 45 -2.29 -10.41 -11.83
CA PHE A 45 -3.37 -11.16 -11.21
C PHE A 45 -3.27 -12.65 -11.50
N LYS A 46 -3.55 -13.47 -10.49
CA LYS A 46 -3.70 -14.92 -10.61
C LYS A 46 -5.03 -15.40 -10.03
N PRO A 47 -5.60 -16.52 -10.53
CA PRO A 47 -6.69 -17.19 -9.86
C PRO A 47 -6.31 -17.59 -8.42
N PHE A 48 -7.16 -17.25 -7.48
CA PHE A 48 -7.01 -17.62 -6.08
C PHE A 48 -8.41 -17.64 -5.43
N ASP A 49 -8.66 -18.55 -4.49
CA ASP A 49 -9.95 -18.62 -3.80
C ASP A 49 -9.91 -17.79 -2.52
N GLY A 50 -10.10 -16.50 -2.66
CA GLY A 50 -9.98 -15.47 -1.65
C GLY A 50 -9.45 -14.18 -2.25
N PHE A 51 -8.99 -13.25 -1.44
CA PHE A 51 -8.26 -12.06 -1.90
C PHE A 51 -6.90 -12.00 -1.20
N LYS A 52 -5.84 -12.11 -1.99
CA LYS A 52 -4.46 -12.09 -1.52
C LYS A 52 -3.67 -11.01 -2.25
N VAL A 53 -2.83 -10.30 -1.51
CA VAL A 53 -1.94 -9.28 -2.05
C VAL A 53 -0.50 -9.61 -1.67
N ASN A 54 0.36 -9.72 -2.67
CA ASN A 54 1.81 -9.85 -2.51
C ASN A 54 2.46 -8.59 -3.07
N PHE A 55 3.42 -8.06 -2.39
CA PHE A 55 4.15 -6.89 -2.87
C PHE A 55 5.63 -7.01 -2.56
N GLU A 56 6.45 -6.62 -3.52
CA GLU A 56 7.89 -6.51 -3.37
C GLU A 56 8.35 -5.14 -3.85
N ILE A 57 9.19 -4.50 -3.05
CA ILE A 57 9.82 -3.21 -3.34
C ILE A 57 11.32 -3.39 -3.43
N GLU A 58 11.97 -2.54 -4.20
CA GLU A 58 13.42 -2.49 -4.28
C GLU A 58 13.85 -1.03 -4.34
N PHE A 59 14.62 -0.60 -3.34
CA PHE A 59 15.23 0.71 -3.28
C PHE A 59 16.70 0.57 -2.94
N ASP A 60 17.56 1.22 -3.73
CA ASP A 60 19.00 1.29 -3.42
C ASP A 60 19.24 2.35 -2.34
N HIS A 61 19.00 1.94 -1.09
CA HIS A 61 19.16 2.78 0.08
C HIS A 61 19.55 1.93 1.31
N PRO A 62 20.45 2.39 2.20
CA PRO A 62 20.94 1.61 3.33
C PRO A 62 19.84 1.09 4.28
N VAL A 63 18.77 1.85 4.48
CA VAL A 63 17.62 1.45 5.32
C VAL A 63 16.92 0.22 4.75
N PHE A 64 16.77 0.12 3.43
CA PHE A 64 16.09 -1.00 2.77
C PHE A 64 16.96 -2.25 2.72
N LYS A 65 18.28 -2.12 2.58
CA LYS A 65 19.22 -3.26 2.58
C LYS A 65 19.18 -4.07 3.88
N ARG A 66 18.69 -3.50 4.97
CA ARG A 66 18.62 -4.12 6.30
C ARG A 66 17.20 -4.57 6.68
N ARG A 67 16.23 -4.47 5.78
CA ARG A 67 14.81 -4.70 6.06
C ARG A 67 14.17 -5.60 5.03
N THR A 68 13.08 -6.22 5.43
CA THR A 68 12.24 -7.01 4.50
C THR A 68 11.58 -6.08 3.49
N GLN A 69 11.82 -6.35 2.21
CA GLN A 69 11.27 -5.61 1.09
C GLN A 69 10.12 -6.35 0.38
N ALA A 70 9.73 -7.51 0.85
CA ALA A 70 8.61 -8.29 0.34
C ALA A 70 7.64 -8.63 1.46
N SER A 71 6.34 -8.56 1.19
CA SER A 71 5.29 -8.95 2.14
C SER A 71 4.09 -9.54 1.40
N SER A 72 3.38 -10.45 2.08
CA SER A 72 2.21 -11.13 1.56
C SER A 72 1.09 -11.07 2.59
N MET A 73 -0.12 -10.78 2.15
CA MET A 73 -1.28 -10.69 3.03
C MET A 73 -2.49 -11.37 2.40
N ASP A 74 -3.07 -12.33 3.10
CA ASP A 74 -4.42 -12.82 2.86
C ASP A 74 -5.41 -11.83 3.48
N PHE A 75 -6.24 -11.22 2.62
CA PHE A 75 -7.09 -10.12 3.02
C PHE A 75 -8.28 -10.60 3.86
N SER A 76 -8.32 -10.12 5.09
CA SER A 76 -9.47 -10.15 5.97
C SER A 76 -9.56 -8.83 6.73
N THR A 77 -10.71 -8.52 7.34
CA THR A 77 -10.82 -7.33 8.18
C THR A 77 -9.77 -7.31 9.28
N THR A 78 -9.50 -8.43 9.90
CA THR A 78 -8.52 -8.53 11.00
C THR A 78 -7.09 -8.36 10.52
N SER A 79 -6.70 -8.98 9.38
CA SER A 79 -5.36 -8.83 8.83
C SER A 79 -5.11 -7.38 8.35
N PHE A 80 -6.09 -6.78 7.68
CA PHE A 80 -5.98 -5.38 7.27
C PHE A 80 -5.73 -4.45 8.46
N LEU A 81 -6.53 -4.58 9.52
CA LEU A 81 -6.41 -3.74 10.72
C LEU A 81 -5.06 -3.90 11.42
N LYS A 82 -4.60 -5.14 11.60
CA LYS A 82 -3.40 -5.45 12.37
C LYS A 82 -2.12 -5.20 11.58
N GLU A 83 -2.14 -5.52 10.29
CA GLU A 83 -0.91 -5.66 9.52
C GLU A 83 -0.60 -4.44 8.64
N VAL A 84 -1.60 -3.77 8.05
CA VAL A 84 -1.34 -2.71 7.07
C VAL A 84 -2.00 -1.37 7.36
N SER A 85 -3.11 -1.32 8.10
CA SER A 85 -3.90 -0.09 8.23
C SER A 85 -3.11 1.10 8.78
N ARG A 86 -2.09 0.87 9.59
CA ARG A 86 -1.25 1.90 10.21
C ARG A 86 0.07 2.16 9.49
N ALA A 87 0.33 1.48 8.37
CA ALA A 87 1.53 1.69 7.59
C ALA A 87 1.48 3.07 6.91
N ARG A 88 2.47 3.91 7.20
CA ARG A 88 2.57 5.29 6.70
C ARG A 88 3.21 5.32 5.32
N THR A 89 2.81 6.32 4.54
CA THR A 89 3.55 6.70 3.32
C THR A 89 4.98 7.12 3.65
N PHE A 90 5.85 7.06 2.66
CA PHE A 90 7.26 7.41 2.83
C PHE A 90 7.79 8.19 1.62
N GLY A 91 8.87 8.91 1.85
CA GLY A 91 9.55 9.66 0.80
C GLY A 91 11.00 9.98 1.17
N PHE A 92 11.78 10.30 0.15
CA PHE A 92 13.18 10.66 0.30
C PHE A 92 13.35 12.18 0.25
N MET A 93 14.16 12.72 1.15
CA MET A 93 14.47 14.16 1.18
C MET A 93 14.98 14.67 -0.16
N ARG A 94 15.81 13.88 -0.85
CA ARG A 94 16.36 14.23 -2.17
C ARG A 94 15.30 14.45 -3.25
N ASP A 95 14.12 13.83 -3.11
CA ASP A 95 13.03 13.93 -4.10
C ASP A 95 12.06 15.07 -3.78
N LEU A 96 12.17 15.68 -2.60
CA LEU A 96 11.21 16.65 -2.07
C LEU A 96 11.10 17.90 -2.96
N GLU A 97 12.22 18.43 -3.46
CA GLU A 97 12.22 19.58 -4.33
C GLU A 97 11.54 19.28 -5.67
N THR A 98 11.84 18.11 -6.26
CA THR A 98 11.22 17.64 -7.50
C THR A 98 9.70 17.46 -7.33
N LEU A 99 9.26 16.90 -6.20
CA LEU A 99 7.85 16.72 -5.89
C LEU A 99 7.14 18.07 -5.73
N ARG A 100 7.73 19.01 -5.00
CA ARG A 100 7.19 20.36 -4.81
C ARG A 100 7.07 21.15 -6.11
N ASN A 101 8.04 21.04 -7.00
CA ASN A 101 8.00 21.66 -8.32
C ASN A 101 6.88 21.11 -9.21
N ARG A 102 6.37 19.91 -8.89
CA ARG A 102 5.21 19.29 -9.54
C ARG A 102 3.91 19.50 -8.76
N ASN A 103 3.88 20.37 -7.75
CA ASN A 103 2.77 20.57 -6.83
C ASN A 103 2.33 19.28 -6.09
N LEU A 104 3.28 18.37 -5.82
CA LEU A 104 3.07 17.15 -5.07
C LEU A 104 3.69 17.27 -3.68
N ALA A 105 3.20 16.47 -2.74
CA ALA A 105 3.68 16.39 -1.35
C ALA A 105 3.68 17.74 -0.61
N LEU A 106 2.83 18.70 -0.98
CA LEU A 106 2.78 20.04 -0.39
C LEU A 106 2.45 20.04 1.11
N GLY A 107 1.69 19.05 1.59
CA GLY A 107 1.34 18.87 3.00
C GLY A 107 2.17 17.81 3.72
N GLY A 108 3.17 17.22 3.04
CA GLY A 108 4.03 16.18 3.62
C GLY A 108 4.98 16.73 4.68
N ASN A 109 5.01 16.07 5.85
CA ASN A 109 5.90 16.39 6.95
C ASN A 109 6.15 15.12 7.79
N LEU A 110 6.94 15.22 8.87
CA LEU A 110 7.28 14.09 9.74
C LEU A 110 6.09 13.51 10.53
N ASP A 111 4.97 14.23 10.63
CA ASP A 111 3.77 13.75 11.33
C ASP A 111 2.93 12.81 10.45
N ASN A 112 3.05 12.94 9.12
CA ASN A 112 2.21 12.21 8.16
C ASN A 112 2.96 11.45 7.07
N ALA A 113 4.27 11.33 7.18
CA ALA A 113 5.10 10.53 6.28
C ALA A 113 6.36 10.02 7.00
N ILE A 114 6.86 8.88 6.57
CA ILE A 114 8.21 8.44 6.91
C ILE A 114 9.16 9.16 5.94
N VAL A 115 10.07 9.95 6.49
CA VAL A 115 11.04 10.71 5.71
C VAL A 115 12.43 10.09 5.87
N LEU A 116 13.10 9.85 4.75
CA LEU A 116 14.45 9.30 4.70
C LEU A 116 15.43 10.35 4.14
N ASP A 117 16.57 10.52 4.81
CA ASP A 117 17.75 11.13 4.20
C ASP A 117 18.54 10.06 3.41
N ASP A 118 19.77 10.29 3.04
CA ASP A 118 20.59 9.33 2.28
C ASP A 118 21.04 8.12 3.11
N PHE A 119 20.82 8.10 4.42
CA PHE A 119 21.37 7.09 5.33
C PHE A 119 20.35 6.47 6.28
N ARG A 120 19.32 7.21 6.70
CA ARG A 120 18.43 6.82 7.80
C ARG A 120 17.00 7.36 7.65
N VAL A 121 16.11 6.85 8.51
CA VAL A 121 14.79 7.42 8.79
C VAL A 121 14.96 8.62 9.71
N LEU A 122 14.32 9.74 9.39
CA LEU A 122 14.40 10.99 10.16
C LEU A 122 13.34 11.10 11.27
N ASN A 123 12.27 10.33 11.18
CA ASN A 123 11.22 10.33 12.20
C ASN A 123 11.78 9.82 13.54
N GLU A 124 11.69 10.61 14.60
CA GLU A 124 12.23 10.27 15.94
C GLU A 124 11.59 9.00 16.52
N ASP A 125 10.28 8.81 16.28
CA ASP A 125 9.53 7.63 16.72
C ASP A 125 9.87 6.35 15.94
N GLY A 126 10.68 6.45 14.88
CA GLY A 126 11.05 5.33 14.02
C GLY A 126 9.87 4.79 13.20
N LEU A 127 9.86 3.47 12.97
CA LEU A 127 8.85 2.77 12.20
C LEU A 127 7.81 2.10 13.11
N ARG A 128 6.57 2.02 12.65
CA ARG A 128 5.46 1.30 13.31
C ARG A 128 5.52 -0.21 13.10
N TYR A 129 6.13 -0.65 11.98
CA TYR A 129 6.38 -2.05 11.62
C TYR A 129 7.80 -2.18 11.07
N GLU A 130 8.42 -3.33 11.25
CA GLU A 130 9.75 -3.59 10.68
C GLU A 130 9.73 -3.48 9.14
N ASP A 131 8.65 -3.93 8.53
CA ASP A 131 8.37 -3.95 7.10
C ASP A 131 7.36 -2.86 6.66
N GLU A 132 7.32 -1.71 7.37
CA GLU A 132 6.30 -0.66 7.17
C GLU A 132 6.26 -0.15 5.73
N PHE A 133 7.39 -0.04 5.06
CA PHE A 133 7.47 0.45 3.69
C PHE A 133 6.70 -0.43 2.70
N VAL A 134 6.94 -1.74 2.72
CA VAL A 134 6.24 -2.67 1.83
C VAL A 134 4.78 -2.84 2.23
N LYS A 135 4.45 -2.77 3.51
CA LYS A 135 3.07 -2.78 4.00
C LYS A 135 2.27 -1.58 3.52
N HIS A 136 2.89 -0.41 3.47
CA HIS A 136 2.23 0.75 2.86
C HIS A 136 1.97 0.55 1.36
N LYS A 137 2.89 -0.09 0.63
CA LYS A 137 2.66 -0.43 -0.78
C LYS A 137 1.54 -1.44 -0.98
N ILE A 138 1.32 -2.36 -0.04
CA ILE A 138 0.13 -3.22 -0.03
C ILE A 138 -1.13 -2.37 0.18
N LEU A 139 -1.11 -1.41 1.11
CA LEU A 139 -2.23 -0.49 1.34
C LEU A 139 -2.56 0.33 0.09
N ASP A 140 -1.55 0.87 -0.60
CA ASP A 140 -1.69 1.58 -1.87
C ASP A 140 -2.36 0.68 -2.93
N ALA A 141 -1.82 -0.54 -3.11
CA ALA A 141 -2.35 -1.49 -4.09
C ALA A 141 -3.82 -1.84 -3.81
N ILE A 142 -4.19 -2.10 -2.55
CA ILE A 142 -5.59 -2.34 -2.18
C ILE A 142 -6.47 -1.16 -2.58
N GLY A 143 -6.02 0.08 -2.33
CA GLY A 143 -6.74 1.28 -2.73
C GLY A 143 -6.92 1.38 -4.25
N ASP A 144 -5.86 1.14 -5.02
CA ASP A 144 -5.90 1.15 -6.49
C ASP A 144 -6.87 0.09 -7.04
N LEU A 145 -6.83 -1.13 -6.49
CA LEU A 145 -7.69 -2.23 -6.92
C LEU A 145 -9.17 -2.00 -6.60
N TYR A 146 -9.50 -1.19 -5.60
CA TYR A 146 -10.88 -0.81 -5.30
C TYR A 146 -11.51 0.07 -6.39
N LEU A 147 -10.73 0.70 -7.28
CA LEU A 147 -11.23 1.44 -8.44
C LEU A 147 -11.97 0.56 -9.44
N LEU A 148 -11.83 -0.77 -9.38
CA LEU A 148 -12.69 -1.72 -10.11
C LEU A 148 -14.18 -1.64 -9.72
N GLY A 149 -14.51 -0.96 -8.61
CA GLY A 149 -15.89 -0.81 -8.14
C GLY A 149 -16.50 -2.05 -7.49
N HIS A 150 -15.81 -3.17 -7.47
CA HIS A 150 -16.23 -4.44 -6.87
C HIS A 150 -15.09 -5.11 -6.10
N SER A 151 -15.44 -5.90 -5.10
CA SER A 151 -14.46 -6.73 -4.39
C SER A 151 -13.89 -7.82 -5.31
N LEU A 152 -12.62 -8.15 -5.12
CA LEU A 152 -11.88 -9.12 -5.90
C LEU A 152 -11.90 -10.51 -5.24
N ILE A 153 -11.92 -11.54 -6.08
CA ILE A 153 -11.57 -12.93 -5.74
C ILE A 153 -10.41 -13.30 -6.65
N GLY A 154 -9.21 -13.33 -6.11
CA GLY A 154 -7.96 -13.55 -6.83
C GLY A 154 -6.76 -13.14 -6.00
N GLU A 155 -5.58 -13.41 -6.52
CA GLU A 155 -4.29 -12.98 -5.98
C GLU A 155 -3.72 -11.85 -6.85
N PHE A 156 -3.32 -10.76 -6.20
CA PHE A 156 -2.57 -9.67 -6.83
C PHE A 156 -1.12 -9.74 -6.37
N SER A 157 -0.18 -9.57 -7.29
CA SER A 157 1.23 -9.47 -7.00
C SER A 157 1.84 -8.27 -7.72
N GLY A 158 2.59 -7.44 -7.00
CA GLY A 158 3.29 -6.28 -7.53
C GLY A 158 4.78 -6.32 -7.21
N TYR A 159 5.61 -6.07 -8.20
CA TYR A 159 7.04 -5.86 -8.05
C TYR A 159 7.42 -4.45 -8.52
N LYS A 160 7.93 -3.63 -7.62
CA LYS A 160 8.30 -2.22 -7.86
C LYS A 160 7.15 -1.40 -8.47
N SER A 161 5.93 -1.90 -8.42
CA SER A 161 4.79 -1.24 -9.04
C SER A 161 4.31 -0.04 -8.23
N GLY A 162 3.54 0.81 -8.86
CA GLY A 162 2.93 1.99 -8.28
C GLY A 162 1.56 2.26 -8.89
N HIS A 163 0.91 3.34 -8.49
CA HIS A 163 -0.46 3.68 -8.90
C HIS A 163 -0.68 3.60 -10.42
N ALA A 164 0.25 4.10 -11.23
CA ALA A 164 0.13 4.08 -12.68
C ALA A 164 0.06 2.67 -13.24
N LEU A 165 0.91 1.75 -12.77
CA LEU A 165 0.96 0.37 -13.25
C LEU A 165 -0.17 -0.48 -12.64
N ASN A 166 -0.51 -0.26 -11.37
CA ASN A 166 -1.61 -0.96 -10.71
C ASN A 166 -2.98 -0.69 -11.36
N ASN A 167 -3.13 0.44 -12.04
CA ASN A 167 -4.37 0.87 -12.68
C ASN A 167 -4.44 0.55 -14.19
N GLN A 168 -3.48 -0.17 -14.76
CA GLN A 168 -3.51 -0.68 -16.12
C GLN A 168 -4.28 -1.99 -16.22
#